data_2ff0c371690e6d49cbf0e39b924247c9
#
_entry.id   2ff0c371690e6d49cbf0e39b924247c9
#
_cell.length_a   1.000
_cell.length_b   1.000
_cell.length_c   1.000
_cell.angle_alpha   90.00
_cell.angle_beta   90.00
_cell.angle_gamma   90.00
#
_symmetry.space_group_name_H-M   'P 1'
#
loop_
_entity.id
_entity.type
_entity.pdbx_description
1 polymer ?
#
loop_
_entity_poly.entity_id
_entity_poly.type
_entity_poly.pdbx_seq_one_letter_code
_entity_poly.pdbx_strand_id
1 'polypeptide(L)'
;PERDWAKCLKLAGLLTPDNRMWDCITALFHKGAPLHLDDEGIDTIAGYCRKHPDLIVGIDSYHACTAQLGLHEKDASVADPLLDLQEATAGYHPTIALIHHSKKGGGTRASEASRGSNALPGAVSQTITLNWCQDNAGNPLAPRDNRVKLSTEGREDMPLDMLIEQTDAGWICHGSEEEVAQARAVQDVIDKLTDTQFQALRDMAHHWNATSRGVDAVHLANALNCMPNRAAETISSLDRKHLVQRAGERAAGPKGGKPAKLYRPVDVVLPLFPLASEIPEKPVVDVDATPVPPKAITGLTDK
;
A
#
# COMPACT_ATOMS: atom_id res chain seq x y z
N PRO A 1 19.19 12.89 13.62
CA PRO A 1 19.11 11.96 12.46
C PRO A 1 19.30 10.49 12.88
N GLU A 2 20.33 10.15 13.71
CA GLU A 2 20.61 8.74 14.10
C GLU A 2 19.46 8.07 14.86
N ARG A 3 18.73 8.81 15.72
CA ARG A 3 17.57 8.27 16.46
C ARG A 3 16.40 7.94 15.56
N ASP A 4 16.22 8.73 14.51
CA ASP A 4 15.09 8.53 13.57
C ASP A 4 15.36 7.30 12.69
N TRP A 5 16.59 7.10 12.25
CA TRP A 5 17.02 5.91 11.53
C TRP A 5 16.81 4.64 12.34
N ALA A 6 17.26 4.62 13.60
CA ALA A 6 17.08 3.47 14.48
C ALA A 6 15.59 3.10 14.65
N LYS A 7 14.69 4.11 14.76
CA LYS A 7 13.26 3.88 14.81
C LYS A 7 12.74 3.28 13.52
N CYS A 8 13.13 3.81 12.36
CA CYS A 8 12.73 3.30 11.05
C CYS A 8 13.20 1.86 10.83
N LEU A 9 14.46 1.56 11.13
CA LEU A 9 15.03 0.21 11.02
C LEU A 9 14.31 -0.78 11.94
N LYS A 10 13.94 -0.36 13.16
CA LYS A 10 13.17 -1.17 14.09
C LYS A 10 11.77 -1.46 13.57
N LEU A 11 11.05 -0.45 13.09
CA LEU A 11 9.72 -0.61 12.50
C LEU A 11 9.73 -1.48 11.24
N ALA A 12 10.79 -1.42 10.46
CA ALA A 12 11.01 -2.26 9.29
C ALA A 12 11.45 -3.71 9.64
N GLY A 13 11.64 -4.04 10.93
CA GLY A 13 12.12 -5.36 11.34
C GLY A 13 13.58 -5.64 10.96
N LEU A 14 14.35 -4.58 10.67
CA LEU A 14 15.75 -4.67 10.23
C LEU A 14 16.75 -4.66 11.39
N LEU A 15 16.27 -4.59 12.63
CA LEU A 15 17.08 -4.71 13.84
C LEU A 15 16.77 -6.01 14.57
N THR A 16 17.81 -6.58 15.17
CA THR A 16 17.70 -7.68 16.12
C THR A 16 17.05 -7.20 17.43
N PRO A 17 16.56 -8.11 18.32
CA PRO A 17 15.99 -7.73 19.61
C PRO A 17 16.91 -6.88 20.50
N ASP A 18 18.21 -7.02 20.36
CA ASP A 18 19.23 -6.25 21.07
C ASP A 18 19.63 -4.93 20.33
N ASN A 19 18.80 -4.49 19.37
CA ASN A 19 18.93 -3.27 18.59
C ASN A 19 20.21 -3.18 17.73
N ARG A 20 20.74 -4.30 17.27
CA ARG A 20 21.80 -4.37 16.26
C ARG A 20 21.18 -4.65 14.88
N MET A 21 21.83 -4.21 13.82
CA MET A 21 21.45 -4.63 12.48
C MET A 21 21.67 -6.13 12.29
N TRP A 22 20.82 -6.78 11.49
CA TRP A 22 21.05 -8.15 11.07
C TRP A 22 22.35 -8.27 10.28
N ASP A 23 23.05 -9.39 10.38
CA ASP A 23 24.33 -9.61 9.71
C ASP A 23 24.25 -9.56 8.17
N CYS A 24 23.04 -9.71 7.62
CA CYS A 24 22.78 -9.55 6.19
C CYS A 24 22.65 -8.08 5.74
N ILE A 25 22.73 -7.12 6.66
CA ILE A 25 22.60 -5.68 6.37
C ILE A 25 23.96 -5.02 6.63
N THR A 26 24.50 -4.42 5.57
CA THR A 26 25.68 -3.58 5.67
C THR A 26 25.29 -2.12 5.46
N ALA A 27 25.55 -1.26 6.43
CA ALA A 27 25.33 0.17 6.30
C ALA A 27 26.68 0.90 6.12
N LEU A 28 26.78 1.63 5.04
CA LEU A 28 27.97 2.44 4.71
C LEU A 28 27.75 3.88 5.21
N PHE A 29 27.55 4.03 6.53
CA PHE A 29 27.52 5.34 7.19
C PHE A 29 28.90 5.68 7.71
N HIS A 30 29.48 6.74 7.22
CA HIS A 30 30.72 7.24 7.78
C HIS A 30 30.50 8.60 8.44
N LYS A 31 30.67 8.67 9.76
CA LYS A 31 30.85 9.93 10.44
C LYS A 31 32.14 10.54 9.91
N GLY A 32 32.03 11.48 8.98
CA GLY A 32 33.14 12.22 8.43
C GLY A 32 33.61 11.85 7.02
N ALA A 33 33.11 10.76 6.43
CA ALA A 33 33.40 10.41 5.04
C ALA A 33 32.16 9.69 4.42
N PRO A 34 31.19 10.45 3.90
CA PRO A 34 30.08 9.85 3.17
C PRO A 34 30.61 9.10 1.95
N LEU A 35 29.99 7.96 1.61
CA LEU A 35 30.26 7.29 0.35
C LEU A 35 29.70 8.15 -0.78
N HIS A 36 30.55 8.55 -1.72
CA HIS A 36 30.14 9.27 -2.93
C HIS A 36 29.96 8.27 -4.08
N LEU A 37 29.16 8.63 -5.07
CA LEU A 37 29.03 7.88 -6.31
C LEU A 37 30.06 8.39 -7.35
N ASP A 38 31.32 8.45 -6.92
CA ASP A 38 32.49 8.58 -7.76
C ASP A 38 33.07 7.20 -8.09
N ASP A 39 34.15 7.13 -8.83
CA ASP A 39 34.77 5.86 -9.26
C ASP A 39 35.08 4.94 -8.06
N GLU A 40 35.57 5.48 -6.95
CA GLU A 40 35.94 4.72 -5.74
C GLU A 40 34.67 4.16 -5.04
N GLY A 41 33.64 4.97 -4.92
CA GLY A 41 32.37 4.54 -4.33
C GLY A 41 31.66 3.52 -5.18
N ILE A 42 31.65 3.69 -6.49
CA ILE A 42 31.06 2.73 -7.45
C ILE A 42 31.81 1.40 -7.37
N ASP A 43 33.16 1.41 -7.35
CA ASP A 43 33.97 0.22 -7.21
C ASP A 43 33.72 -0.50 -5.88
N THR A 44 33.53 0.28 -4.80
CA THR A 44 33.18 -0.26 -3.48
C THR A 44 31.84 -1.00 -3.54
N ILE A 45 30.79 -0.39 -4.09
CA ILE A 45 29.46 -1.02 -4.23
C ILE A 45 29.54 -2.26 -5.13
N ALA A 46 30.24 -2.16 -6.28
CA ALA A 46 30.42 -3.27 -7.19
C ALA A 46 31.18 -4.45 -6.54
N GLY A 47 32.12 -4.13 -5.63
CA GLY A 47 32.83 -5.12 -4.80
C GLY A 47 31.89 -5.89 -3.87
N TYR A 48 30.88 -5.23 -3.29
CA TYR A 48 29.81 -5.90 -2.50
C TYR A 48 28.89 -6.73 -3.39
N CYS A 49 28.44 -6.21 -4.52
CA CYS A 49 27.60 -6.94 -5.48
C CYS A 49 28.29 -8.20 -6.01
N ARG A 50 29.60 -8.15 -6.24
CA ARG A 50 30.40 -9.31 -6.65
C ARG A 50 30.43 -10.41 -5.61
N LYS A 51 30.48 -10.04 -4.32
CA LYS A 51 30.49 -11.00 -3.20
C LYS A 51 29.10 -11.54 -2.90
N HIS A 52 28.07 -10.76 -3.16
CA HIS A 52 26.68 -11.07 -2.85
C HIS A 52 25.81 -10.76 -4.07
N PRO A 53 25.71 -11.67 -5.04
CA PRO A 53 24.77 -11.53 -6.16
C PRO A 53 23.34 -11.33 -5.66
N ASP A 54 22.52 -10.63 -6.43
CA ASP A 54 21.13 -10.27 -6.08
C ASP A 54 21.00 -9.37 -4.83
N LEU A 55 22.04 -8.62 -4.52
CA LEU A 55 22.05 -7.65 -3.41
C LEU A 55 21.00 -6.55 -3.66
N ILE A 56 20.36 -6.07 -2.58
CA ILE A 56 19.59 -4.83 -2.60
C ILE A 56 20.48 -3.69 -2.14
N VAL A 57 20.72 -2.71 -3.01
CA VAL A 57 21.50 -1.50 -2.75
C VAL A 57 20.56 -0.33 -2.53
N GLY A 58 20.50 0.20 -1.30
CA GLY A 58 19.73 1.40 -0.97
C GLY A 58 20.64 2.64 -0.93
N ILE A 59 20.32 3.68 -1.69
CA ILE A 59 21.06 4.96 -1.73
C ILE A 59 20.17 6.08 -1.17
N ASP A 60 20.47 6.59 0.02
CA ASP A 60 19.73 7.66 0.71
C ASP A 60 20.68 8.78 1.16
N SER A 61 20.64 9.90 0.48
CA SER A 61 19.92 10.23 -0.73
C SER A 61 20.90 10.38 -1.90
N TYR A 62 20.38 10.26 -3.13
CA TYR A 62 21.19 10.44 -4.34
C TYR A 62 21.92 11.78 -4.35
N HIS A 63 21.22 12.86 -3.99
CA HIS A 63 21.82 14.19 -3.92
C HIS A 63 23.03 14.23 -2.94
N ALA A 64 22.93 13.59 -1.79
CA ALA A 64 24.03 13.56 -0.82
C ALA A 64 25.25 12.78 -1.37
N CYS A 65 25.00 11.67 -2.08
CA CYS A 65 26.05 10.84 -2.65
C CYS A 65 26.71 11.44 -3.90
N THR A 66 26.05 12.41 -4.57
CA THR A 66 26.56 13.07 -5.79
C THR A 66 27.01 14.52 -5.57
N ALA A 67 26.84 15.07 -4.35
CA ALA A 67 27.05 16.49 -4.06
C ALA A 67 28.46 16.99 -4.40
N GLN A 68 29.50 16.14 -4.28
CA GLN A 68 30.89 16.51 -4.55
C GLN A 68 31.26 16.40 -6.04
N LEU A 69 30.40 15.81 -6.88
CA LEU A 69 30.68 15.63 -8.32
C LEU A 69 30.45 16.91 -9.15
N GLY A 70 29.99 17.98 -8.53
CA GLY A 70 29.74 19.27 -9.22
C GLY A 70 28.59 19.21 -10.22
N LEU A 71 27.72 18.21 -10.15
CA LEU A 71 26.60 18.01 -11.06
C LEU A 71 25.46 18.98 -10.72
N HIS A 72 24.87 19.58 -11.75
CA HIS A 72 23.68 20.41 -11.59
C HIS A 72 22.41 19.57 -11.75
N GLU A 73 21.51 19.65 -10.78
CA GLU A 73 20.25 18.88 -10.78
C GLU A 73 19.40 19.04 -12.07
N LYS A 74 19.60 20.12 -12.82
CA LYS A 74 18.85 20.39 -14.06
C LYS A 74 19.47 19.79 -15.30
N ASP A 75 20.72 19.36 -15.24
CA ASP A 75 21.45 18.83 -16.38
C ASP A 75 21.19 17.33 -16.55
N ALA A 76 21.30 16.85 -17.77
CA ALA A 76 21.13 15.42 -18.07
C ALA A 76 22.22 14.57 -17.38
N SER A 77 23.42 15.12 -17.21
CA SER A 77 24.56 14.49 -16.54
C SER A 77 24.29 14.11 -15.07
N VAL A 78 23.21 14.62 -14.48
CA VAL A 78 22.80 14.19 -13.13
C VAL A 78 22.54 12.68 -13.04
N ALA A 79 22.25 11.99 -14.15
CA ALA A 79 22.03 10.56 -14.18
C ALA A 79 23.31 9.74 -14.41
N ASP A 80 24.41 10.36 -14.82
CA ASP A 80 25.66 9.64 -15.18
C ASP A 80 26.18 8.73 -14.06
N PRO A 81 26.29 9.17 -12.78
CA PRO A 81 26.76 8.28 -11.72
C PRO A 81 25.89 7.06 -11.47
N LEU A 82 24.56 7.17 -11.75
CA LEU A 82 23.66 6.02 -11.65
C LEU A 82 23.89 5.06 -12.83
N LEU A 83 24.10 5.58 -14.02
CA LEU A 83 24.37 4.76 -15.20
C LEU A 83 25.72 4.03 -15.05
N ASP A 84 26.75 4.72 -14.57
CA ASP A 84 28.06 4.13 -14.28
C ASP A 84 27.97 3.01 -13.22
N LEU A 85 27.18 3.24 -12.15
CA LEU A 85 26.92 2.21 -11.15
C LEU A 85 26.16 1.00 -11.74
N GLN A 86 25.16 1.24 -12.58
CA GLN A 86 24.41 0.18 -13.25
C GLN A 86 25.33 -0.64 -14.17
N GLU A 87 26.22 0.00 -14.93
CA GLU A 87 27.19 -0.66 -15.77
C GLU A 87 28.18 -1.49 -14.95
N ALA A 88 28.76 -0.91 -13.91
CA ALA A 88 29.72 -1.58 -13.03
C ALA A 88 29.14 -2.81 -12.31
N THR A 89 27.83 -2.84 -12.10
CA THR A 89 27.12 -3.90 -11.37
C THR A 89 26.29 -4.82 -12.23
N ALA A 90 26.18 -4.58 -13.53
CA ALA A 90 25.29 -5.31 -14.46
C ALA A 90 25.45 -6.84 -14.41
N GLY A 91 26.68 -7.35 -14.23
CA GLY A 91 26.96 -8.78 -14.14
C GLY A 91 26.54 -9.48 -12.84
N TYR A 92 26.04 -8.72 -11.85
CA TYR A 92 25.69 -9.21 -10.50
C TYR A 92 24.20 -9.05 -10.16
N HIS A 93 23.43 -8.42 -11.04
CA HIS A 93 21.97 -8.27 -10.96
C HIS A 93 21.44 -7.65 -9.64
N PRO A 94 22.07 -6.60 -9.06
CA PRO A 94 21.54 -5.99 -7.85
C PRO A 94 20.22 -5.27 -8.13
N THR A 95 19.35 -5.19 -7.12
CA THR A 95 18.25 -4.22 -7.12
C THR A 95 18.73 -2.91 -6.53
N ILE A 96 18.76 -1.83 -7.30
CA ILE A 96 19.19 -0.51 -6.84
C ILE A 96 17.97 0.34 -6.49
N ALA A 97 17.79 0.66 -5.22
CA ALA A 97 16.76 1.55 -4.71
C ALA A 97 17.38 2.92 -4.39
N LEU A 98 16.90 3.95 -5.09
CA LEU A 98 17.45 5.30 -5.03
C LEU A 98 16.43 6.25 -4.41
N ILE A 99 16.80 6.97 -3.35
CA ILE A 99 15.98 8.02 -2.75
C ILE A 99 16.41 9.38 -3.31
N HIS A 100 15.43 10.09 -3.88
CA HIS A 100 15.61 11.42 -4.40
C HIS A 100 14.46 12.34 -3.96
N HIS A 101 14.76 13.61 -3.71
CA HIS A 101 13.75 14.57 -3.29
C HIS A 101 12.82 14.94 -4.44
N SER A 102 11.53 14.97 -4.16
CA SER A 102 10.53 15.50 -5.09
C SER A 102 10.59 17.02 -5.16
N LYS A 103 10.17 17.59 -6.31
CA LYS A 103 9.97 19.04 -6.45
C LYS A 103 8.78 19.49 -5.62
N LYS A 104 8.81 20.75 -5.14
CA LYS A 104 7.66 21.36 -4.46
C LYS A 104 6.48 21.44 -5.44
N GLY A 105 5.30 20.96 -4.98
CA GLY A 105 4.09 20.93 -5.79
C GLY A 105 3.87 19.65 -6.58
N GLY A 106 4.80 18.67 -6.48
CA GLY A 106 4.64 17.38 -7.15
C GLY A 106 4.68 17.47 -8.69
N GLY A 107 4.32 16.40 -9.35
CA GLY A 107 4.07 16.29 -10.79
C GLY A 107 2.73 15.57 -11.01
N THR A 108 2.19 15.65 -12.21
CA THR A 108 0.99 14.89 -12.60
C THR A 108 1.29 13.39 -12.72
N ARG A 109 2.56 13.06 -13.00
CA ARG A 109 3.07 11.68 -13.09
C ARG A 109 4.21 11.47 -12.11
N ALA A 110 4.46 10.21 -11.73
CA ALA A 110 5.56 9.85 -10.84
C ALA A 110 6.92 10.27 -11.44
N SER A 111 7.13 10.05 -12.73
CA SER A 111 8.36 10.45 -13.44
C SER A 111 8.58 11.98 -13.49
N GLU A 112 7.52 12.79 -13.42
CA GLU A 112 7.60 14.24 -13.40
C GLU A 112 7.82 14.82 -12.00
N ALA A 113 7.65 14.03 -10.96
CA ALA A 113 7.77 14.48 -9.56
C ALA A 113 9.22 14.70 -9.13
N SER A 114 10.18 14.14 -9.86
CA SER A 114 11.61 14.33 -9.58
C SER A 114 11.99 15.80 -9.63
N ARG A 115 12.80 16.23 -8.68
CA ARG A 115 13.40 17.57 -8.69
C ARG A 115 14.54 17.60 -9.69
N GLY A 116 14.55 18.60 -10.57
CA GLY A 116 15.61 18.82 -11.56
C GLY A 116 15.33 18.21 -12.93
N SER A 117 16.26 17.47 -13.48
CA SER A 117 16.19 16.87 -14.81
C SER A 117 15.31 15.61 -14.84
N ASN A 118 14.65 15.37 -15.98
CA ASN A 118 13.95 14.11 -16.25
C ASN A 118 14.91 12.96 -16.61
N ALA A 119 16.22 13.21 -16.65
CA ALA A 119 17.22 12.19 -16.95
C ALA A 119 17.26 11.08 -15.89
N LEU A 120 17.13 11.43 -14.61
CA LEU A 120 17.15 10.46 -13.52
C LEU A 120 15.97 9.49 -13.56
N PRO A 121 14.68 9.93 -13.68
CA PRO A 121 13.58 9.02 -13.95
C PRO A 121 13.76 8.19 -15.22
N GLY A 122 14.38 8.75 -16.25
CA GLY A 122 14.70 8.02 -17.48
C GLY A 122 15.77 6.93 -17.34
N ALA A 123 16.62 7.02 -16.32
CA ALA A 123 17.67 6.03 -16.04
C ALA A 123 17.22 4.85 -15.17
N VAL A 124 16.02 4.89 -14.58
CA VAL A 124 15.48 3.83 -13.73
C VAL A 124 14.40 3.01 -14.44
N SER A 125 14.18 1.78 -14.01
CA SER A 125 13.11 0.93 -14.53
C SER A 125 11.74 1.35 -13.98
N GLN A 126 11.70 1.85 -12.74
CA GLN A 126 10.48 2.26 -12.06
C GLN A 126 10.72 3.49 -11.19
N THR A 127 9.79 4.41 -11.21
CA THR A 127 9.72 5.57 -10.31
C THR A 127 8.57 5.38 -9.34
N ILE A 128 8.84 5.54 -8.04
CA ILE A 128 7.85 5.51 -6.97
C ILE A 128 7.86 6.87 -6.29
N THR A 129 6.70 7.51 -6.16
CA THR A 129 6.58 8.78 -5.45
C THR A 129 5.68 8.65 -4.25
N LEU A 130 6.05 9.36 -3.18
CA LEU A 130 5.26 9.49 -1.96
C LEU A 130 4.94 10.97 -1.76
N ASN A 131 3.68 11.33 -1.90
CA ASN A 131 3.22 12.71 -1.72
C ASN A 131 2.15 12.77 -0.64
N TRP A 132 2.22 13.78 0.24
CA TRP A 132 1.14 14.03 1.17
C TRP A 132 -0.17 14.28 0.43
N CYS A 133 -1.26 13.75 0.96
CA CYS A 133 -2.58 14.12 0.47
C CYS A 133 -2.78 15.62 0.59
N GLN A 134 -3.43 16.23 -0.39
CA GLN A 134 -3.63 17.66 -0.49
C GLN A 134 -5.12 18.01 -0.44
N ASP A 135 -5.44 19.23 0.01
CA ASP A 135 -6.78 19.79 -0.10
C ASP A 135 -7.04 20.30 -1.54
N ASN A 136 -8.25 20.78 -1.79
CA ASN A 136 -8.65 21.31 -3.11
C ASN A 136 -7.83 22.55 -3.55
N ALA A 137 -7.10 23.19 -2.63
CA ALA A 137 -6.21 24.31 -2.91
C ALA A 137 -4.75 23.88 -3.10
N GLY A 138 -4.46 22.57 -3.02
CA GLY A 138 -3.12 22.01 -3.18
C GLY A 138 -2.24 22.09 -1.92
N ASN A 139 -2.82 22.40 -0.75
CA ASN A 139 -2.07 22.42 0.49
C ASN A 139 -2.02 21.02 1.09
N PRO A 140 -0.87 20.58 1.65
CA PRO A 140 -0.78 19.31 2.35
C PRO A 140 -1.78 19.22 3.50
N LEU A 141 -2.48 18.12 3.61
CA LEU A 141 -3.39 17.84 4.74
C LEU A 141 -2.63 17.47 6.02
N ALA A 142 -1.36 17.08 5.91
CA ALA A 142 -0.50 16.81 7.06
C ALA A 142 -0.31 18.06 7.95
N PRO A 143 -0.27 17.92 9.29
CA PRO A 143 -0.28 16.67 10.06
C PRO A 143 -1.69 16.15 10.44
N ARG A 144 -2.77 16.74 9.93
CA ARG A 144 -4.15 16.34 10.25
C ARG A 144 -4.55 15.01 9.61
N ASP A 145 -3.90 14.66 8.51
CA ASP A 145 -4.12 13.43 7.75
C ASP A 145 -2.75 12.79 7.49
N ASN A 146 -2.52 11.60 8.04
CA ASN A 146 -1.26 10.85 7.88
C ASN A 146 -1.21 10.06 6.58
N ARG A 147 -2.21 10.22 5.70
CA ARG A 147 -2.25 9.51 4.43
C ARG A 147 -1.33 10.14 3.41
N VAL A 148 -0.75 9.27 2.64
CA VAL A 148 0.21 9.59 1.58
C VAL A 148 -0.30 8.94 0.30
N LYS A 149 -0.26 9.66 -0.79
CA LYS A 149 -0.45 9.10 -2.13
C LYS A 149 0.86 8.47 -2.57
N LEU A 150 0.84 7.16 -2.80
CA LEU A 150 1.90 6.41 -3.46
C LEU A 150 1.54 6.30 -4.94
N SER A 151 2.40 6.82 -5.80
CA SER A 151 2.23 6.71 -7.26
C SER A 151 3.42 6.00 -7.85
N THR A 152 3.18 5.07 -8.78
CA THR A 152 4.24 4.35 -9.49
C THR A 152 4.15 4.59 -10.99
N GLU A 153 5.29 4.66 -11.65
CA GLU A 153 5.39 4.70 -13.11
C GLU A 153 6.64 3.92 -13.52
N GLY A 154 6.49 2.96 -14.40
CA GLY A 154 7.57 2.09 -14.88
C GLY A 154 7.52 1.90 -16.39
N ARG A 155 8.55 1.21 -16.91
CA ARG A 155 8.64 0.91 -18.36
C ARG A 155 7.75 -0.26 -18.75
N GLU A 156 7.49 -1.18 -17.83
CA GLU A 156 6.84 -2.47 -18.11
C GLU A 156 5.48 -2.59 -17.42
N ASP A 157 5.26 -1.84 -16.34
CA ASP A 157 4.05 -1.94 -15.53
C ASP A 157 3.08 -0.78 -15.78
N MET A 158 1.80 -1.05 -15.60
CA MET A 158 0.79 0.01 -15.60
C MET A 158 1.00 0.95 -14.40
N PRO A 159 0.84 2.27 -14.58
CA PRO A 159 0.88 3.21 -13.48
C PRO A 159 -0.12 2.81 -12.38
N LEU A 160 0.31 2.89 -11.14
CA LEU A 160 -0.50 2.58 -9.97
C LEU A 160 -0.54 3.80 -9.05
N ASP A 161 -1.73 4.18 -8.62
CA ASP A 161 -1.96 5.21 -7.61
C ASP A 161 -2.69 4.59 -6.42
N MET A 162 -2.11 4.69 -5.23
CA MET A 162 -2.71 4.16 -4.00
C MET A 162 -2.64 5.17 -2.87
N LEU A 163 -3.62 5.13 -1.98
CA LEU A 163 -3.58 5.81 -0.70
C LEU A 163 -3.04 4.85 0.37
N ILE A 164 -1.97 5.26 1.03
CA ILE A 164 -1.36 4.54 2.14
C ILE A 164 -1.33 5.45 3.37
N GLU A 165 -1.37 4.87 4.55
CA GLU A 165 -1.34 5.58 5.83
C GLU A 165 -0.26 5.00 6.72
N GLN A 166 0.54 5.89 7.31
CA GLN A 166 1.50 5.49 8.33
C GLN A 166 0.82 5.45 9.71
N THR A 167 0.88 4.28 10.34
CA THR A 167 0.37 4.04 11.70
C THR A 167 1.50 3.57 12.60
N ASP A 168 1.22 3.48 13.91
CA ASP A 168 2.20 2.92 14.86
C ASP A 168 2.52 1.44 14.59
N ALA A 169 1.61 0.73 13.94
CA ALA A 169 1.79 -0.68 13.56
C ALA A 169 2.44 -0.88 12.17
N GLY A 170 2.69 0.19 11.43
CA GLY A 170 3.26 0.15 10.07
C GLY A 170 2.40 0.88 9.04
N TRP A 171 2.51 0.48 7.79
CA TRP A 171 1.77 1.07 6.68
C TRP A 171 0.49 0.28 6.39
N ILE A 172 -0.62 1.00 6.22
CA ILE A 172 -1.92 0.46 5.79
C ILE A 172 -2.19 0.94 4.37
N CYS A 173 -2.58 0.03 3.48
CA CYS A 173 -3.02 0.36 2.14
C CYS A 173 -4.55 0.49 2.13
N HIS A 174 -5.04 1.65 1.70
CA HIS A 174 -6.48 1.94 1.59
C HIS A 174 -7.05 1.67 0.18
N GLY A 175 -6.19 1.30 -0.78
CA GLY A 175 -6.58 1.15 -2.18
C GLY A 175 -6.39 2.42 -3.01
N SER A 176 -6.97 2.47 -4.19
CA SER A 176 -6.90 3.63 -5.07
C SER A 176 -7.71 4.82 -4.53
N GLU A 177 -7.39 6.04 -4.99
CA GLU A 177 -8.19 7.23 -4.65
C GLU A 177 -9.66 7.06 -5.06
N GLU A 178 -9.91 6.39 -6.19
CA GLU A 178 -11.25 6.14 -6.70
C GLU A 178 -12.01 5.16 -5.79
N GLU A 179 -11.38 4.05 -5.37
CA GLU A 179 -11.97 3.09 -4.42
C GLU A 179 -12.28 3.73 -3.08
N VAL A 180 -11.36 4.56 -2.55
CA VAL A 180 -11.57 5.28 -1.29
C VAL A 180 -12.69 6.32 -1.42
N ALA A 181 -12.76 7.05 -2.53
CA ALA A 181 -13.85 8.01 -2.78
C ALA A 181 -15.20 7.29 -2.90
N GLN A 182 -15.25 6.16 -3.60
CA GLN A 182 -16.43 5.35 -3.72
C GLN A 182 -16.89 4.78 -2.36
N ALA A 183 -15.96 4.26 -1.57
CA ALA A 183 -16.26 3.75 -0.22
C ALA A 183 -16.82 4.85 0.69
N ARG A 184 -16.27 6.06 0.63
CA ARG A 184 -16.79 7.23 1.37
C ARG A 184 -18.20 7.61 0.91
N ALA A 185 -18.43 7.71 -0.39
CA ALA A 185 -19.74 8.04 -0.92
C ALA A 185 -20.80 7.00 -0.47
N VAL A 186 -20.44 5.73 -0.43
CA VAL A 186 -21.30 4.67 0.09
C VAL A 186 -21.52 4.82 1.59
N GLN A 187 -20.48 5.10 2.38
CA GLN A 187 -20.60 5.34 3.81
C GLN A 187 -21.53 6.50 4.12
N ASP A 188 -21.41 7.63 3.39
CA ASP A 188 -22.29 8.79 3.52
C ASP A 188 -23.78 8.45 3.26
N VAL A 189 -24.04 7.48 2.38
CA VAL A 189 -25.42 6.97 2.13
C VAL A 189 -25.86 6.07 3.27
N ILE A 190 -24.97 5.21 3.77
CA ILE A 190 -25.27 4.29 4.89
C ILE A 190 -25.59 5.09 6.17
N ASP A 191 -24.85 6.14 6.47
CA ASP A 191 -25.04 7.00 7.65
C ASP A 191 -26.41 7.72 7.66
N LYS A 192 -27.04 7.84 6.49
CA LYS A 192 -28.39 8.43 6.32
C LYS A 192 -29.50 7.38 6.25
N LEU A 193 -29.20 6.11 6.48
CA LEU A 193 -30.21 5.06 6.52
C LEU A 193 -31.03 5.16 7.82
N THR A 194 -32.32 4.77 7.72
CA THR A 194 -33.10 4.50 8.93
C THR A 194 -32.59 3.21 9.60
N ASP A 195 -32.87 3.05 10.89
CA ASP A 195 -32.46 1.85 11.64
C ASP A 195 -32.92 0.56 10.96
N THR A 196 -34.13 0.53 10.43
CA THR A 196 -34.66 -0.64 9.70
C THR A 196 -33.90 -0.91 8.41
N GLN A 197 -33.53 0.13 7.65
CA GLN A 197 -32.75 -0.02 6.43
C GLN A 197 -31.32 -0.48 6.73
N PHE A 198 -30.71 0.08 7.78
CA PHE A 198 -29.36 -0.32 8.23
C PHE A 198 -29.34 -1.78 8.69
N GLN A 199 -30.31 -2.20 9.51
CA GLN A 199 -30.45 -3.59 9.95
C GLN A 199 -30.63 -4.53 8.76
N ALA A 200 -31.51 -4.17 7.80
CA ALA A 200 -31.73 -4.94 6.60
C ALA A 200 -30.44 -5.12 5.78
N LEU A 201 -29.70 -4.04 5.57
CA LEU A 201 -28.45 -4.07 4.81
C LEU A 201 -27.41 -4.94 5.49
N ARG A 202 -27.27 -4.81 6.82
CA ARG A 202 -26.37 -5.62 7.64
C ARG A 202 -26.72 -7.10 7.58
N ASP A 203 -27.99 -7.46 7.75
CA ASP A 203 -28.43 -8.85 7.72
C ASP A 203 -28.21 -9.47 6.34
N MET A 204 -28.46 -8.70 5.26
CA MET A 204 -28.17 -9.13 3.90
C MET A 204 -26.65 -9.35 3.67
N ALA A 205 -25.80 -8.46 4.20
CA ALA A 205 -24.35 -8.58 4.09
C ALA A 205 -23.82 -9.81 4.85
N HIS A 206 -24.24 -10.00 6.10
CA HIS A 206 -23.86 -11.17 6.88
C HIS A 206 -24.33 -12.48 6.23
N HIS A 207 -25.56 -12.52 5.70
CA HIS A 207 -26.06 -13.70 5.00
C HIS A 207 -25.23 -13.99 3.73
N TRP A 208 -24.90 -12.97 2.96
CA TRP A 208 -24.07 -13.11 1.76
C TRP A 208 -22.65 -13.59 2.11
N ASN A 209 -22.00 -12.95 3.07
CA ASN A 209 -20.63 -13.32 3.51
C ASN A 209 -20.58 -14.77 4.04
N ALA A 210 -21.64 -15.22 4.72
CA ALA A 210 -21.70 -16.58 5.25
C ALA A 210 -22.06 -17.65 4.21
N THR A 211 -22.86 -17.31 3.18
CA THR A 211 -23.50 -18.33 2.31
C THR A 211 -23.26 -18.12 0.82
N SER A 212 -22.78 -16.96 0.42
CA SER A 212 -22.71 -16.48 -0.98
C SER A 212 -24.06 -16.55 -1.72
N ARG A 213 -25.17 -16.47 -0.97
CA ARG A 213 -26.55 -16.51 -1.52
C ARG A 213 -27.26 -15.20 -1.26
N GLY A 214 -28.02 -14.75 -2.26
CA GLY A 214 -28.89 -13.58 -2.11
C GLY A 214 -30.11 -13.91 -1.24
N VAL A 215 -30.72 -12.86 -0.69
CA VAL A 215 -31.94 -12.94 0.13
C VAL A 215 -33.15 -12.43 -0.66
N ASP A 216 -34.33 -12.97 -0.35
CA ASP A 216 -35.61 -12.44 -0.82
C ASP A 216 -36.39 -11.72 0.29
N ALA A 217 -37.53 -11.13 -0.07
CA ALA A 217 -38.37 -10.41 0.87
C ALA A 217 -38.88 -11.28 2.03
N VAL A 218 -39.07 -12.58 1.83
CA VAL A 218 -39.56 -13.49 2.88
C VAL A 218 -38.44 -13.78 3.88
N HIS A 219 -37.20 -14.02 3.38
CA HIS A 219 -36.04 -14.21 4.23
C HIS A 219 -35.80 -12.96 5.08
N LEU A 220 -35.79 -11.78 4.46
CA LEU A 220 -35.55 -10.52 5.17
C LEU A 220 -36.69 -10.19 6.16
N ALA A 221 -37.95 -10.51 5.82
CA ALA A 221 -39.06 -10.33 6.72
C ALA A 221 -38.91 -11.13 8.02
N ASN A 222 -38.42 -12.37 7.91
CA ASN A 222 -38.16 -13.21 9.08
C ASN A 222 -37.00 -12.63 9.94
N ALA A 223 -35.91 -12.17 9.29
CA ALA A 223 -34.78 -11.57 9.99
C ALA A 223 -35.17 -10.27 10.72
N LEU A 224 -36.02 -9.43 10.12
CA LEU A 224 -36.45 -8.16 10.67
C LEU A 224 -37.75 -8.28 11.52
N ASN A 225 -38.29 -9.46 11.68
CA ASN A 225 -39.59 -9.69 12.34
C ASN A 225 -40.69 -8.77 11.83
N CYS A 226 -40.88 -8.70 10.51
CA CYS A 226 -41.85 -7.83 9.86
C CYS A 226 -42.61 -8.56 8.76
N MET A 227 -43.63 -7.90 8.18
CA MET A 227 -44.40 -8.46 7.06
C MET A 227 -43.54 -8.46 5.75
N PRO A 228 -43.69 -9.47 4.88
CA PRO A 228 -42.96 -9.58 3.61
C PRO A 228 -43.07 -8.35 2.69
N ASN A 229 -44.22 -7.69 2.67
CA ASN A 229 -44.41 -6.47 1.88
C ASN A 229 -43.51 -5.34 2.39
N ARG A 230 -43.38 -5.19 3.69
CA ARG A 230 -42.50 -4.18 4.31
C ARG A 230 -41.02 -4.46 4.05
N ALA A 231 -40.63 -5.72 4.08
CA ALA A 231 -39.29 -6.14 3.70
C ALA A 231 -39.02 -5.86 2.20
N ALA A 232 -39.97 -6.10 1.31
CA ALA A 232 -39.85 -5.79 -0.11
C ALA A 232 -39.72 -4.28 -0.37
N GLU A 233 -40.43 -3.44 0.36
CA GLU A 233 -40.30 -1.97 0.32
C GLU A 233 -38.89 -1.53 0.79
N THR A 234 -38.39 -2.15 1.85
CA THR A 234 -37.03 -1.89 2.36
C THR A 234 -35.97 -2.26 1.33
N ILE A 235 -36.08 -3.45 0.71
CA ILE A 235 -35.18 -3.86 -0.39
C ILE A 235 -35.26 -2.85 -1.54
N SER A 236 -36.46 -2.46 -1.97
CA SER A 236 -36.63 -1.49 -3.05
C SER A 236 -36.07 -0.11 -2.72
N SER A 237 -36.10 0.27 -1.45
CA SER A 237 -35.48 1.51 -0.98
C SER A 237 -33.97 1.44 -0.99
N LEU A 238 -33.36 0.33 -0.58
CA LEU A 238 -31.91 0.08 -0.65
C LEU A 238 -31.43 -0.02 -2.10
N ASP A 239 -32.20 -0.64 -2.98
CA ASP A 239 -31.92 -0.73 -4.42
C ASP A 239 -31.89 0.65 -5.09
N ARG A 240 -32.86 1.52 -4.79
CA ARG A 240 -32.86 2.92 -5.25
C ARG A 240 -31.66 3.75 -4.72
N LYS A 241 -31.09 3.35 -3.61
CA LYS A 241 -29.87 3.95 -3.03
C LYS A 241 -28.58 3.28 -3.56
N HIS A 242 -28.70 2.34 -4.49
CA HIS A 242 -27.60 1.56 -5.06
C HIS A 242 -26.74 0.82 -4.02
N LEU A 243 -27.34 0.44 -2.88
CA LEU A 243 -26.65 -0.34 -1.83
C LEU A 243 -26.84 -1.84 -1.99
N VAL A 244 -27.82 -2.27 -2.77
CA VAL A 244 -28.10 -3.67 -3.09
C VAL A 244 -28.27 -3.87 -4.59
N GLN A 245 -28.01 -5.09 -5.05
CA GLN A 245 -28.19 -5.48 -6.45
C GLN A 245 -28.87 -6.84 -6.54
N ARG A 246 -29.45 -7.12 -7.71
CA ARG A 246 -30.08 -8.42 -7.99
C ARG A 246 -29.02 -9.51 -8.07
N ALA A 247 -29.19 -10.57 -7.29
CA ALA A 247 -28.27 -11.72 -7.22
C ALA A 247 -28.80 -12.96 -7.97
N GLY A 248 -30.07 -12.91 -8.43
CA GLY A 248 -30.69 -14.03 -9.13
C GLY A 248 -32.17 -14.19 -8.80
N GLU A 249 -32.67 -15.40 -8.98
CA GLU A 249 -34.07 -15.78 -8.68
C GLU A 249 -34.11 -17.15 -7.98
N ARG A 250 -35.00 -17.29 -7.01
CA ARG A 250 -35.34 -18.56 -6.42
C ARG A 250 -36.58 -19.12 -7.15
N ALA A 251 -36.50 -20.38 -7.56
CA ALA A 251 -37.62 -21.05 -8.23
C ALA A 251 -38.88 -20.96 -7.39
N ALA A 252 -40.05 -20.96 -8.08
CA ALA A 252 -41.35 -21.06 -7.45
C ALA A 252 -41.43 -22.33 -6.61
N GLY A 253 -42.11 -22.25 -5.46
CA GLY A 253 -42.30 -23.41 -4.60
C GLY A 253 -43.24 -24.47 -5.27
N PRO A 254 -43.37 -25.67 -4.70
CA PRO A 254 -44.12 -26.78 -5.28
C PRO A 254 -45.62 -26.48 -5.49
N LYS A 255 -46.17 -25.45 -4.86
CA LYS A 255 -47.57 -24.98 -5.05
C LYS A 255 -47.72 -23.99 -6.21
N GLY A 256 -46.69 -23.79 -7.02
CA GLY A 256 -46.64 -22.78 -8.07
C GLY A 256 -46.42 -21.36 -7.52
N GLY A 257 -46.42 -20.37 -8.39
CA GLY A 257 -46.21 -18.97 -8.07
C GLY A 257 -45.14 -18.34 -8.94
N LYS A 258 -44.85 -17.05 -8.73
CA LYS A 258 -43.73 -16.36 -9.41
C LYS A 258 -42.41 -16.66 -8.72
N PRO A 259 -41.33 -16.81 -9.49
CA PRO A 259 -39.99 -16.87 -8.91
C PRO A 259 -39.73 -15.67 -8.01
N ALA A 260 -39.07 -15.91 -6.86
CA ALA A 260 -38.69 -14.83 -5.93
C ALA A 260 -37.36 -14.22 -6.37
N LYS A 261 -37.32 -12.89 -6.49
CA LYS A 261 -36.11 -12.15 -6.77
C LYS A 261 -35.19 -12.20 -5.55
N LEU A 262 -33.91 -12.52 -5.77
CA LEU A 262 -32.88 -12.51 -4.77
C LEU A 262 -32.02 -11.24 -4.90
N TYR A 263 -31.67 -10.67 -3.78
CA TYR A 263 -30.85 -9.47 -3.71
C TYR A 263 -29.62 -9.70 -2.80
N ARG A 264 -28.53 -9.03 -3.10
CA ARG A 264 -27.32 -8.97 -2.26
C ARG A 264 -26.82 -7.54 -2.14
N PRO A 265 -26.04 -7.19 -1.13
CA PRO A 265 -25.32 -5.93 -1.11
C PRO A 265 -24.39 -5.82 -2.32
N VAL A 266 -24.09 -4.61 -2.77
CA VAL A 266 -23.04 -4.35 -3.75
C VAL A 266 -21.67 -4.61 -3.13
N ASP A 267 -20.66 -4.91 -3.95
CA ASP A 267 -19.37 -5.40 -3.46
C ASP A 267 -18.65 -4.39 -2.54
N VAL A 268 -18.81 -3.11 -2.79
CA VAL A 268 -18.24 -2.04 -1.95
C VAL A 268 -18.87 -1.93 -0.55
N VAL A 269 -20.08 -2.47 -0.35
CA VAL A 269 -20.77 -2.49 0.96
C VAL A 269 -20.30 -3.67 1.83
N LEU A 270 -19.93 -4.80 1.23
CA LEU A 270 -19.61 -6.04 1.96
C LEU A 270 -18.49 -5.87 2.99
N PRO A 271 -17.38 -5.18 2.70
CA PRO A 271 -16.29 -4.97 3.67
C PRO A 271 -16.70 -4.15 4.90
N LEU A 272 -17.78 -3.37 4.81
CA LEU A 272 -18.30 -2.57 5.93
C LEU A 272 -19.04 -3.39 6.99
N PHE A 273 -19.38 -4.64 6.65
CA PHE A 273 -20.09 -5.60 7.52
C PHE A 273 -19.36 -6.94 7.59
N PRO A 274 -18.12 -7.00 8.12
CA PRO A 274 -17.36 -8.25 8.23
C PRO A 274 -18.07 -9.22 9.18
N LEU A 275 -17.92 -10.52 8.94
CA LEU A 275 -18.33 -11.53 9.92
C LEU A 275 -17.46 -11.38 11.18
N ALA A 276 -18.04 -11.71 12.35
CA ALA A 276 -17.30 -11.65 13.62
C ALA A 276 -16.03 -12.52 13.64
N SER A 277 -15.97 -13.56 12.80
CA SER A 277 -14.79 -14.39 12.58
C SER A 277 -13.72 -13.77 11.68
N GLU A 278 -14.05 -12.71 10.95
CA GLU A 278 -13.16 -12.00 10.01
C GLU A 278 -12.56 -10.73 10.61
N ILE A 279 -13.04 -10.32 11.80
CA ILE A 279 -12.39 -9.25 12.55
C ILE A 279 -11.06 -9.85 13.00
N PRO A 280 -9.89 -9.40 12.45
CA PRO A 280 -8.62 -9.93 12.89
C PRO A 280 -8.54 -9.68 14.40
N GLU A 281 -8.40 -10.77 15.19
CA GLU A 281 -7.95 -10.62 16.57
C GLU A 281 -6.73 -9.70 16.48
N LYS A 282 -6.73 -8.63 17.28
CA LYS A 282 -5.54 -7.79 17.42
C LYS A 282 -4.38 -8.74 17.51
N PRO A 283 -3.33 -8.62 16.66
CA PRO A 283 -2.18 -9.49 16.79
C PRO A 283 -1.77 -9.44 18.25
N VAL A 284 -1.96 -10.52 18.97
CA VAL A 284 -1.33 -10.72 20.26
C VAL A 284 0.13 -10.71 19.90
N VAL A 285 0.78 -9.58 20.11
CA VAL A 285 2.23 -9.48 20.06
C VAL A 285 2.66 -10.38 21.21
N ASP A 286 2.96 -11.64 20.87
CA ASP A 286 3.56 -12.57 21.78
C ASP A 286 4.97 -12.04 22.06
N VAL A 287 5.08 -11.25 23.13
CA VAL A 287 6.32 -10.60 23.57
C VAL A 287 7.36 -11.65 23.96
N ASP A 288 6.96 -12.92 24.08
CA ASP A 288 7.78 -14.07 24.48
C ASP A 288 8.13 -15.03 23.31
N ALA A 289 7.68 -14.75 22.09
CA ALA A 289 8.08 -15.54 20.93
C ALA A 289 9.59 -15.31 20.65
N THR A 290 10.39 -16.23 21.14
CA THR A 290 11.81 -16.33 20.78
C THR A 290 11.91 -16.49 19.27
N PRO A 291 12.52 -15.54 18.54
CA PRO A 291 12.67 -15.66 17.09
C PRO A 291 13.55 -16.89 16.79
N VAL A 292 13.05 -17.76 15.91
CA VAL A 292 13.84 -18.88 15.40
C VAL A 292 15.03 -18.29 14.67
N PRO A 293 16.27 -18.55 15.11
CA PRO A 293 17.44 -17.98 14.44
C PRO A 293 17.53 -18.53 13.01
N PRO A 294 17.81 -17.69 12.01
CA PRO A 294 18.12 -18.17 10.67
C PRO A 294 19.33 -19.10 10.75
N LYS A 295 19.28 -20.23 10.04
CA LYS A 295 20.38 -21.20 9.98
C LYS A 295 21.67 -20.44 9.58
N ALA A 296 22.65 -20.46 10.45
CA ALA A 296 23.96 -19.89 10.17
C ALA A 296 24.53 -20.54 8.91
N ILE A 297 24.86 -19.70 7.92
CA ILE A 297 25.71 -20.11 6.80
C ILE A 297 27.12 -20.21 7.38
N THR A 298 27.45 -21.42 7.85
CA THR A 298 28.82 -21.77 8.26
C THR A 298 29.69 -21.89 6.99
N GLY A 299 30.59 -20.96 6.80
CA GLY A 299 31.58 -21.06 5.74
C GLY A 299 32.24 -19.75 5.32
N LEU A 300 32.70 -18.94 6.25
CA LEU A 300 33.68 -17.88 5.96
C LEU A 300 34.72 -17.88 7.11
N THR A 301 35.74 -18.73 6.94
CA THR A 301 36.98 -18.57 7.67
C THR A 301 37.83 -17.56 6.92
N ASP A 302 38.30 -16.57 7.65
CA ASP A 302 39.30 -15.59 7.25
C ASP A 302 40.52 -16.26 6.58
N LYS A 303 40.87 -15.77 5.40
CA LYS A 303 42.23 -15.75 4.88
C LYS A 303 42.47 -14.44 4.15
#